data_f9900b10a98f647324d01a0562c4986d
#
_entry.id   f9900b10a98f647324d01a0562c4986d
#
_cell.length_a   1.000
_cell.length_b   1.000
_cell.length_c   1.000
_cell.angle_alpha   90.00
_cell.angle_beta   90.00
_cell.angle_gamma   90.00
#
_symmetry.space_group_name_H-M   'P 1'
#
loop_
_entity.id
_entity.type
_entity.pdbx_description
1 polymer ?
#
loop_
_entity_poly.entity_id
_entity_poly.type
_entity_poly.pdbx_seq_one_letter_code
_entity_poly.pdbx_strand_id
1 'polypeptide(L)'
;SIRHYDFADAAKDTPFYKEIIPAMLDYFETEHYVFTHGWIPSIPNRDKSYSYISSWREAGREQWNQARWFNGMDAAQTADENKTIVFGHWHTSYGHSKYEHKGTEFGEDADFSPYYGPGIIAIDACTAFSGKVNCLVIED
;
A
#
# COMPACT_ATOMS: atom_id res chain seq x y z
N SER A 1 5.33 31.08 13.59
CA SER A 1 5.37 29.80 12.86
C SER A 1 4.51 28.79 13.61
N ILE A 2 3.52 28.22 12.95
CA ILE A 2 2.70 27.14 13.49
C ILE A 2 3.64 25.95 13.73
N ARG A 3 3.72 25.48 14.97
CA ARG A 3 4.54 24.32 15.29
C ARG A 3 3.83 23.05 14.82
N HIS A 4 4.61 22.05 14.44
CA HIS A 4 4.09 20.75 13.96
C HIS A 4 3.09 20.10 14.94
N TYR A 5 3.28 20.34 16.24
CA TYR A 5 2.39 19.86 17.31
C TYR A 5 1.04 20.56 17.33
N ASP A 6 1.00 21.86 17.01
CA ASP A 6 -0.25 22.63 17.01
C ASP A 6 -1.20 22.15 15.90
N PHE A 7 -0.65 21.70 14.77
CA PHE A 7 -1.44 21.13 13.67
C PHE A 7 -2.02 19.75 14.03
N ALA A 8 -1.21 18.89 14.66
CA ALA A 8 -1.66 17.56 15.07
C ALA A 8 -2.77 17.65 16.14
N ASP A 9 -2.68 18.59 17.08
CA ASP A 9 -3.70 18.78 18.09
C ASP A 9 -4.99 19.37 17.51
N ALA A 10 -4.90 20.33 16.60
CA ALA A 10 -6.05 20.88 15.89
C ALA A 10 -6.76 19.80 15.03
N ALA A 11 -6.02 18.88 14.42
CA ALA A 11 -6.60 17.79 13.63
C ALA A 11 -7.46 16.85 14.47
N LYS A 12 -7.10 16.61 15.75
CA LYS A 12 -7.86 15.75 16.67
C LYS A 12 -9.28 16.23 16.93
N ASP A 13 -9.55 17.52 16.75
CA ASP A 13 -10.88 18.11 16.95
C ASP A 13 -11.77 18.06 15.71
N THR A 14 -11.26 17.62 14.59
CA THR A 14 -12.02 17.52 13.34
C THR A 14 -12.93 16.28 13.30
N PRO A 15 -14.08 16.33 12.59
CA PRO A 15 -14.89 15.14 12.32
C PRO A 15 -14.10 14.03 11.62
N PHE A 16 -13.14 14.39 10.77
CA PHE A 16 -12.27 13.41 10.11
C PHE A 16 -11.53 12.53 11.12
N TYR A 17 -10.93 13.14 12.14
CA TYR A 17 -10.20 12.38 13.17
C TYR A 17 -11.13 11.59 14.09
N LYS A 18 -12.29 12.17 14.45
CA LYS A 18 -13.21 11.59 15.44
C LYS A 18 -14.12 10.50 14.86
N GLU A 19 -14.45 10.59 13.59
CA GLU A 19 -15.47 9.74 12.95
C GLU A 19 -14.89 8.86 11.84
N ILE A 20 -14.07 9.45 10.94
CA ILE A 20 -13.58 8.72 9.75
C ILE A 20 -12.43 7.82 10.12
N ILE A 21 -11.37 8.33 10.76
CA ILE A 21 -10.19 7.50 11.10
C ILE A 21 -10.55 6.27 11.94
N PRO A 22 -11.39 6.33 12.99
CA PRO A 22 -11.79 5.15 13.74
C PRO A 22 -12.64 4.14 12.96
N ALA A 23 -13.32 4.59 11.91
CA ALA A 23 -14.13 3.74 11.04
C ALA A 23 -13.34 3.13 9.86
N MET A 24 -12.09 3.55 9.66
CA MET A 24 -11.24 2.99 8.59
C MET A 24 -10.90 1.53 8.88
N LEU A 25 -11.07 0.70 7.88
CA LEU A 25 -10.71 -0.71 7.93
C LEU A 25 -9.22 -0.89 7.58
N ASP A 26 -8.62 -1.97 8.08
CA ASP A 26 -7.27 -2.36 7.70
C ASP A 26 -7.20 -2.89 6.27
N TYR A 27 -8.28 -3.54 5.83
CA TYR A 27 -8.46 -4.01 4.46
C TYR A 27 -9.95 -4.03 4.10
N PHE A 28 -10.21 -4.08 2.79
CA PHE A 28 -11.52 -4.39 2.22
C PHE A 28 -11.38 -5.55 1.25
N GLU A 29 -12.34 -6.45 1.20
CA GLU A 29 -12.26 -7.68 0.41
C GLU A 29 -13.55 -7.90 -0.38
N THR A 30 -13.40 -8.28 -1.65
CA THR A 30 -14.48 -8.70 -2.54
C THR A 30 -14.28 -10.18 -2.93
N GLU A 31 -15.03 -10.68 -3.91
CA GLU A 31 -14.87 -12.07 -4.38
C GLU A 31 -13.46 -12.31 -4.93
N HIS A 32 -12.91 -11.37 -5.72
CA HIS A 32 -11.66 -11.56 -6.45
C HIS A 32 -10.51 -10.67 -5.96
N TYR A 33 -10.78 -9.68 -5.11
CA TYR A 33 -9.78 -8.67 -4.73
C TYR A 33 -9.67 -8.47 -3.23
N VAL A 34 -8.47 -8.08 -2.79
CA VAL A 34 -8.18 -7.55 -1.45
C VAL A 34 -7.59 -6.16 -1.62
N PHE A 35 -8.14 -5.17 -0.95
CA PHE A 35 -7.66 -3.79 -0.95
C PHE A 35 -7.02 -3.48 0.39
N THR A 36 -5.81 -2.95 0.37
CA THR A 36 -5.06 -2.59 1.58
C THR A 36 -4.21 -1.34 1.33
N HIS A 37 -3.70 -0.71 2.40
CA HIS A 37 -2.85 0.47 2.24
C HIS A 37 -1.46 0.11 1.71
N GLY A 38 -0.68 -0.69 2.43
CA GLY A 38 0.68 -1.10 2.03
C GLY A 38 0.73 -2.57 1.63
N TRP A 39 0.43 -3.47 2.56
CA TRP A 39 0.40 -4.91 2.31
C TRP A 39 -0.49 -5.62 3.32
N ILE A 40 -0.67 -6.93 3.16
CA ILE A 40 -1.27 -7.81 4.17
C ILE A 40 -0.22 -8.18 5.25
N PRO A 41 -0.64 -8.49 6.49
CA PRO A 41 0.26 -8.97 7.53
C PRO A 41 1.15 -10.13 7.05
N SER A 42 2.45 -9.93 7.20
CA SER A 42 3.51 -10.87 6.80
C SER A 42 4.66 -10.77 7.79
N ILE A 43 5.53 -11.75 7.83
CA ILE A 43 6.71 -11.74 8.71
C ILE A 43 7.92 -11.24 7.90
N PRO A 44 8.49 -10.07 8.22
CA PRO A 44 9.71 -9.61 7.58
C PRO A 44 10.91 -10.46 8.03
N ASN A 45 11.68 -10.94 7.07
CA ASN A 45 12.89 -11.72 7.30
C ASN A 45 14.14 -10.84 7.33
N ARG A 46 15.26 -11.38 7.85
CA ARG A 46 16.54 -10.65 7.96
C ARG A 46 17.15 -10.28 6.60
N ASP A 47 16.85 -11.05 5.57
CA ASP A 47 17.30 -10.84 4.20
C ASP A 47 16.43 -9.88 3.39
N LYS A 48 15.49 -9.19 4.07
CA LYS A 48 14.50 -8.26 3.50
C LYS A 48 13.41 -8.95 2.66
N SER A 49 13.31 -10.25 2.68
CA SER A 49 12.14 -10.99 2.16
C SER A 49 11.02 -11.01 3.20
N TYR A 50 9.86 -11.55 2.80
CA TYR A 50 8.70 -11.68 3.68
C TYR A 50 8.22 -13.13 3.68
N SER A 51 7.77 -13.61 4.83
CA SER A 51 7.08 -14.89 4.94
C SER A 51 5.58 -14.68 4.99
N TYR A 52 4.85 -15.38 4.14
CA TYR A 52 3.39 -15.35 4.08
C TYR A 52 2.76 -15.93 5.35
N ILE A 53 1.67 -15.32 5.80
CA ILE A 53 0.83 -15.79 6.90
C ILE A 53 -0.55 -16.11 6.33
N SER A 54 -0.94 -17.38 6.27
CA SER A 54 -2.23 -17.80 5.72
C SER A 54 -3.43 -17.26 6.51
N SER A 55 -3.26 -17.02 7.81
CA SER A 55 -4.28 -16.45 8.70
C SER A 55 -4.18 -14.91 8.85
N TRP A 56 -3.63 -14.21 7.86
CA TRP A 56 -3.42 -12.76 7.94
C TRP A 56 -4.71 -11.96 8.21
N ARG A 57 -5.88 -12.48 7.82
CA ARG A 57 -7.19 -11.86 8.10
C ARG A 57 -7.51 -11.78 9.58
N GLU A 58 -6.98 -12.71 10.37
CA GLU A 58 -7.14 -12.79 11.82
C GLU A 58 -6.01 -12.05 12.58
N ALA A 59 -5.12 -11.39 11.85
CA ALA A 59 -3.98 -10.70 12.42
C ALA A 59 -4.41 -9.57 13.36
N GLY A 60 -3.66 -9.40 14.44
CA GLY A 60 -3.90 -8.35 15.41
C GLY A 60 -3.49 -6.95 14.90
N ARG A 61 -3.96 -5.93 15.62
CA ARG A 61 -3.71 -4.51 15.29
C ARG A 61 -2.23 -4.17 15.07
N GLU A 62 -1.34 -4.77 15.84
CA GLU A 62 0.10 -4.51 15.71
C GLU A 62 0.64 -4.99 14.37
N GLN A 63 0.26 -6.20 13.94
CA GLN A 63 0.65 -6.77 12.66
C GLN A 63 0.11 -5.93 11.49
N TRP A 64 -1.15 -5.47 11.57
CA TRP A 64 -1.71 -4.55 10.59
C TRP A 64 -1.01 -3.20 10.56
N ASN A 65 -0.64 -2.65 11.71
CA ASN A 65 0.13 -1.41 11.79
C ASN A 65 1.50 -1.53 11.11
N GLN A 66 2.15 -2.70 11.21
CA GLN A 66 3.40 -2.97 10.49
C GLN A 66 3.17 -3.14 8.98
N ALA A 67 2.16 -3.92 8.61
CA ALA A 67 1.83 -4.23 7.22
C ALA A 67 1.54 -2.98 6.37
N ARG A 68 1.00 -1.92 6.97
CA ARG A 68 0.77 -0.63 6.30
C ARG A 68 2.04 0.01 5.72
N TRP A 69 3.20 -0.34 6.27
CA TRP A 69 4.49 0.23 5.87
C TRP A 69 5.31 -0.69 4.97
N PHE A 70 4.80 -1.88 4.65
CA PHE A 70 5.51 -2.81 3.78
C PHE A 70 5.44 -2.36 2.32
N ASN A 71 6.51 -2.63 1.59
CA ASN A 71 6.48 -2.56 0.14
C ASN A 71 5.78 -3.81 -0.41
N GLY A 72 4.52 -3.67 -0.80
CA GLY A 72 3.71 -4.77 -1.31
C GLY A 72 4.30 -5.43 -2.55
N MET A 73 5.01 -4.70 -3.41
CA MET A 73 5.65 -5.28 -4.59
C MET A 73 6.79 -6.25 -4.24
N ASP A 74 7.56 -5.95 -3.17
CA ASP A 74 8.60 -6.86 -2.68
C ASP A 74 7.98 -8.04 -1.92
N ALA A 75 6.99 -7.77 -1.08
CA ALA A 75 6.33 -8.80 -0.27
C ALA A 75 5.54 -9.81 -1.13
N ALA A 76 5.01 -9.38 -2.27
CA ALA A 76 4.26 -10.23 -3.20
C ALA A 76 5.04 -11.42 -3.74
N GLN A 77 6.37 -11.35 -3.78
CA GLN A 77 7.22 -12.44 -4.25
C GLN A 77 7.06 -13.74 -3.42
N THR A 78 6.52 -13.62 -2.22
CA THR A 78 6.36 -14.75 -1.29
C THR A 78 4.91 -14.97 -0.86
N ALA A 79 3.95 -14.22 -1.42
CA ALA A 79 2.55 -14.36 -1.08
C ALA A 79 1.93 -15.56 -1.79
N ASP A 80 1.11 -16.30 -1.05
CA ASP A 80 0.25 -17.37 -1.56
C ASP A 80 -1.21 -17.00 -1.27
N GLU A 81 -1.71 -16.00 -1.98
CA GLU A 81 -3.09 -15.51 -1.89
C GLU A 81 -3.80 -15.79 -3.21
N ASN A 82 -5.03 -16.32 -3.13
CA ASN A 82 -5.83 -16.65 -4.30
C ASN A 82 -6.52 -15.45 -4.97
N LYS A 83 -6.49 -14.28 -4.31
CA LYS A 83 -7.08 -13.04 -4.81
C LYS A 83 -6.01 -12.06 -5.23
N THR A 84 -6.36 -11.16 -6.12
CA THR A 84 -5.48 -10.04 -6.48
C THR A 84 -5.47 -9.01 -5.35
N ILE A 85 -4.28 -8.67 -4.84
CA ILE A 85 -4.12 -7.63 -3.81
C ILE A 85 -3.87 -6.28 -4.49
N VAL A 86 -4.74 -5.31 -4.21
CA VAL A 86 -4.63 -3.92 -4.69
C VAL A 86 -4.13 -3.06 -3.53
N PHE A 87 -3.04 -2.33 -3.74
CA PHE A 87 -2.41 -1.57 -2.66
C PHE A 87 -1.72 -0.28 -3.16
N GLY A 88 -1.37 0.60 -2.20
CA GLY A 88 -0.61 1.82 -2.41
C GLY A 88 0.66 1.87 -1.58
N HIS A 89 0.89 2.99 -0.88
CA HIS A 89 1.98 3.29 0.02
C HIS A 89 3.38 3.36 -0.64
N TRP A 90 3.74 2.40 -1.47
CA TRP A 90 4.98 2.41 -2.25
C TRP A 90 4.70 2.76 -3.70
N HIS A 91 5.43 3.73 -4.24
CA HIS A 91 5.17 4.28 -5.58
C HIS A 91 5.41 3.25 -6.67
N THR A 92 4.53 3.27 -7.68
CA THR A 92 4.50 2.28 -8.77
C THR A 92 5.75 2.27 -9.63
N SER A 93 6.45 3.41 -9.75
CA SER A 93 7.71 3.51 -10.51
C SER A 93 8.81 2.60 -9.96
N TYR A 94 8.77 2.25 -8.68
CA TYR A 94 9.64 1.21 -8.12
C TYR A 94 9.42 -0.15 -8.79
N GLY A 95 8.15 -0.56 -8.95
CA GLY A 95 7.78 -1.82 -9.61
C GLY A 95 8.22 -1.85 -11.07
N HIS A 96 7.92 -0.77 -11.82
CA HIS A 96 8.33 -0.64 -13.21
C HIS A 96 9.85 -0.69 -13.37
N SER A 97 10.59 0.05 -12.54
CA SER A 97 12.05 0.06 -12.59
C SER A 97 12.67 -1.27 -12.19
N LYS A 98 12.23 -1.84 -11.06
CA LYS A 98 12.86 -3.02 -10.48
C LYS A 98 12.49 -4.33 -11.19
N TYR A 99 11.23 -4.51 -11.51
CA TYR A 99 10.72 -5.80 -12.00
C TYR A 99 10.48 -5.83 -13.50
N GLU A 100 10.14 -4.69 -14.13
CA GLU A 100 9.97 -4.62 -15.57
C GLU A 100 11.20 -4.04 -16.29
N HIS A 101 12.20 -3.55 -15.54
CA HIS A 101 13.38 -2.89 -16.07
C HIS A 101 13.05 -1.70 -16.98
N LYS A 102 11.99 -0.96 -16.64
CA LYS A 102 11.53 0.22 -17.37
C LYS A 102 11.81 1.49 -16.59
N GLY A 103 12.47 2.45 -17.20
CA GLY A 103 12.76 3.74 -16.61
C GLY A 103 13.57 3.69 -15.32
N THR A 104 13.37 4.68 -14.49
CA THR A 104 14.02 4.84 -13.19
C THR A 104 12.96 4.95 -12.08
N GLU A 105 13.35 4.72 -10.84
CA GLU A 105 12.44 4.85 -9.70
C GLU A 105 11.99 6.31 -9.50
N PHE A 106 12.94 7.25 -9.66
CA PHE A 106 12.68 8.69 -9.61
C PHE A 106 13.43 9.37 -10.78
N GLY A 107 12.87 10.43 -11.31
CA GLY A 107 13.47 11.20 -12.39
C GLY A 107 12.52 11.34 -13.59
N GLU A 108 13.07 11.82 -14.71
CA GLU A 108 12.27 12.13 -15.91
C GLU A 108 11.65 10.89 -16.57
N ASP A 109 12.33 9.75 -16.48
CA ASP A 109 11.90 8.46 -17.05
C ASP A 109 11.08 7.60 -16.06
N ALA A 110 10.71 8.13 -14.90
CA ALA A 110 9.93 7.38 -13.91
C ALA A 110 8.48 7.19 -14.37
N ASP A 111 8.04 5.95 -14.42
CA ASP A 111 6.66 5.59 -14.75
C ASP A 111 5.83 5.42 -13.48
N PHE A 112 4.91 6.35 -13.24
CA PHE A 112 3.99 6.33 -12.09
C PHE A 112 2.59 5.79 -12.45
N SER A 113 2.40 5.20 -13.62
CA SER A 113 1.16 4.48 -13.95
C SER A 113 0.97 3.26 -13.05
N PRO A 114 -0.26 2.69 -12.94
CA PRO A 114 -0.47 1.49 -12.15
C PRO A 114 0.48 0.35 -12.55
N TYR A 115 1.08 -0.30 -11.56
CA TYR A 115 1.95 -1.46 -11.78
C TYR A 115 1.16 -2.75 -11.59
N TYR A 116 1.24 -3.65 -12.56
CA TYR A 116 0.56 -4.95 -12.58
C TYR A 116 1.59 -6.07 -12.46
N GLY A 117 1.65 -6.72 -11.30
CA GLY A 117 2.46 -7.91 -11.07
C GLY A 117 1.61 -9.17 -10.90
N PRO A 118 2.24 -10.35 -10.78
CA PRO A 118 1.52 -11.59 -10.52
C PRO A 118 0.71 -11.51 -9.22
N GLY A 119 -0.63 -11.55 -9.32
CA GLY A 119 -1.55 -11.47 -8.19
C GLY A 119 -1.61 -10.12 -7.47
N ILE A 120 -1.07 -9.05 -8.06
CA ILE A 120 -1.05 -7.71 -7.45
C ILE A 120 -1.34 -6.59 -8.43
N ILE A 121 -1.88 -5.49 -7.89
CA ILE A 121 -1.97 -4.19 -8.56
C ILE A 121 -1.50 -3.11 -7.58
N ALA A 122 -0.40 -2.44 -7.85
CA ALA A 122 0.03 -1.27 -7.10
C ALA A 122 -0.48 0.01 -7.77
N ILE A 123 -1.01 0.96 -6.98
CA ILE A 123 -1.68 2.16 -7.52
C ILE A 123 -1.11 3.49 -7.02
N ASP A 124 -0.10 3.50 -6.17
CA ASP A 124 0.46 4.75 -5.64
C ASP A 124 1.28 5.49 -6.72
N ALA A 125 0.73 6.60 -7.20
CA ALA A 125 1.38 7.45 -8.19
C ALA A 125 2.44 8.39 -7.60
N CYS A 126 2.78 8.31 -6.30
CA CYS A 126 3.63 9.27 -5.61
C CYS A 126 3.18 10.72 -5.86
N THR A 127 1.92 11.03 -5.59
CA THR A 127 1.22 12.24 -6.03
C THR A 127 1.97 13.52 -5.70
N ALA A 128 2.60 13.60 -4.54
CA ALA A 128 3.38 14.77 -4.12
C ALA A 128 4.59 15.05 -5.02
N PHE A 129 5.14 14.01 -5.66
CA PHE A 129 6.27 14.10 -6.57
C PHE A 129 5.84 14.16 -8.05
N SER A 130 4.95 13.25 -8.44
CA SER A 130 4.53 13.10 -9.83
C SER A 130 3.46 14.11 -10.28
N GLY A 131 2.71 14.67 -9.33
CA GLY A 131 1.50 15.48 -9.62
C GLY A 131 0.34 14.68 -10.21
N LYS A 132 0.40 13.33 -10.20
CA LYS A 132 -0.60 12.42 -10.77
C LYS A 132 -1.36 11.66 -9.69
N VAL A 133 -2.55 11.20 -10.04
CA VAL A 133 -3.35 10.26 -9.24
C VAL A 133 -3.75 9.10 -10.13
N ASN A 134 -3.51 7.87 -9.68
CA ASN A 134 -4.03 6.68 -10.34
C ASN A 134 -5.44 6.37 -9.85
N CYS A 135 -6.32 6.01 -10.76
CA CYS A 135 -7.67 5.57 -10.47
C CYS A 135 -7.95 4.29 -11.28
N LEU A 136 -8.40 3.24 -10.60
CA LEU A 136 -8.83 2.00 -11.22
C LEU A 136 -10.34 1.85 -11.03
N VAL A 137 -11.04 1.44 -12.08
CA VAL A 137 -12.41 0.94 -12.01
C VAL A 137 -12.32 -0.58 -12.06
N ILE A 138 -12.81 -1.23 -11.01
CA ILE A 138 -12.82 -2.70 -10.88
C ILE A 138 -14.30 -3.12 -10.85
N GLU A 139 -14.65 -3.99 -11.77
CA GLU A 139 -15.95 -4.69 -11.79
C GLU A 139 -15.70 -6.11 -11.26
N ASP A 140 -16.37 -6.46 -10.15
CA ASP A 140 -16.18 -7.75 -9.46
C ASP A 140 -17.51 -8.54 -9.39
#